data_15e2a554f2d733966b8208a703eddf5c
#
_entry.id   15e2a554f2d733966b8208a703eddf5c
#
_cell.length_a   1.000
_cell.length_b   1.000
_cell.length_c   1.000
_cell.angle_alpha   90.00
_cell.angle_beta   90.00
_cell.angle_gamma   90.00
#
_symmetry.space_group_name_H-M   'P 1'
#
loop_
_entity.id
_entity.type
_entity.pdbx_description
1 polymer ?
#
loop_
_entity_poly.entity_id
_entity_poly.type
_entity_poly.pdbx_seq_one_letter_code
_entity_poly.pdbx_strand_id
1 'polypeptide(L)'
;MSAILVVEDDNAVRSLLVFLLKRGGYSPVEAASGAEARSAVSQHLPDLVLLDRMLPDIDGIEILRDWRRQPSTHELPIIMLTARAEESDRVDGLSEGADDYITKPFSRTELMLRIEKLIKRNGRSSVKGREVLQIEGLRIDRAGVRVALDNEIVPLGTIEFRLLDLLASNADRVHTRGEIIDKVWTRGGYVDPRTVDVHVRRLRKVLERRGYDRFLQTVRGVGYRFSSDSA
;
A
#
# COMPACT_ATOMS: atom_id res chain seq x y z
N MET A 1 -18.79 7.70 0.19
CA MET A 1 -17.72 8.72 0.08
C MET A 1 -16.66 8.34 1.08
N SER A 2 -15.37 8.36 0.65
CA SER A 2 -14.28 8.02 1.57
C SER A 2 -14.04 9.14 2.57
N ALA A 3 -13.95 8.78 3.86
CA ALA A 3 -13.70 9.69 4.96
C ALA A 3 -12.18 9.91 5.11
N ILE A 4 -11.75 11.18 5.08
CA ILE A 4 -10.33 11.54 5.23
C ILE A 4 -10.18 12.44 6.46
N LEU A 5 -9.40 11.98 7.44
CA LEU A 5 -9.05 12.78 8.59
C LEU A 5 -7.91 13.73 8.23
N VAL A 6 -8.11 15.03 8.49
CA VAL A 6 -7.11 16.09 8.32
C VAL A 6 -6.67 16.54 9.70
N VAL A 7 -5.41 16.27 10.03
CA VAL A 7 -4.80 16.66 11.31
C VAL A 7 -3.76 17.74 11.03
N GLU A 8 -4.11 18.98 11.33
CA GLU A 8 -3.33 20.17 10.99
C GLU A 8 -3.72 21.30 11.97
N ASP A 9 -2.78 21.91 12.64
CA ASP A 9 -3.04 22.98 13.59
C ASP A 9 -3.28 24.34 12.93
N ASP A 10 -2.58 24.62 11.81
CA ASP A 10 -2.79 25.84 11.04
C ASP A 10 -4.18 25.84 10.38
N ASN A 11 -5.03 26.75 10.82
CA ASN A 11 -6.41 26.87 10.35
C ASN A 11 -6.51 27.18 8.85
N ALA A 12 -5.56 27.94 8.29
CA ALA A 12 -5.58 28.28 6.85
C ALA A 12 -5.22 27.05 6.01
N VAL A 13 -4.19 26.30 6.41
CA VAL A 13 -3.77 25.04 5.75
C VAL A 13 -4.86 23.99 5.89
N ARG A 14 -5.41 23.80 7.09
CA ARG A 14 -6.52 22.86 7.35
C ARG A 14 -7.74 23.17 6.49
N SER A 15 -8.17 24.44 6.42
CA SER A 15 -9.29 24.87 5.60
C SER A 15 -9.04 24.65 4.11
N LEU A 16 -7.80 24.87 3.63
CA LEU A 16 -7.42 24.60 2.25
C LEU A 16 -7.51 23.10 1.95
N LEU A 17 -6.98 22.23 2.81
CA LEU A 17 -7.06 20.80 2.67
C LEU A 17 -8.51 20.32 2.60
N VAL A 18 -9.35 20.78 3.52
CA VAL A 18 -10.79 20.47 3.56
C VAL A 18 -11.50 20.88 2.28
N PHE A 19 -11.22 22.10 1.78
CA PHE A 19 -11.77 22.58 0.52
C PHE A 19 -11.36 21.70 -0.67
N LEU A 20 -10.07 21.34 -0.77
CA LEU A 20 -9.56 20.50 -1.85
C LEU A 20 -10.18 19.09 -1.80
N LEU A 21 -10.29 18.50 -0.61
CA LEU A 21 -10.88 17.17 -0.40
C LEU A 21 -12.37 17.15 -0.78
N LYS A 22 -13.16 18.13 -0.34
CA LYS A 22 -14.59 18.24 -0.72
C LYS A 22 -14.75 18.35 -2.24
N ARG A 23 -13.92 19.17 -2.91
CA ARG A 23 -13.92 19.26 -4.39
C ARG A 23 -13.46 17.97 -5.07
N GLY A 24 -12.69 17.14 -4.39
CA GLY A 24 -12.28 15.81 -4.85
C GLY A 24 -13.31 14.70 -4.62
N GLY A 25 -14.46 15.01 -4.00
CA GLY A 25 -15.50 14.03 -3.71
C GLY A 25 -15.26 13.21 -2.43
N TYR A 26 -14.40 13.68 -1.52
CA TYR A 26 -14.14 13.07 -0.23
C TYR A 26 -14.93 13.74 0.91
N SER A 27 -15.06 13.02 2.02
CA SER A 27 -15.69 13.51 3.27
C SER A 27 -14.59 13.83 4.30
N PRO A 28 -14.11 15.09 4.39
CA PRO A 28 -13.08 15.44 5.37
C PRO A 28 -13.64 15.50 6.79
N VAL A 29 -12.85 14.97 7.74
CA VAL A 29 -13.00 15.14 9.18
C VAL A 29 -11.81 15.98 9.65
N GLU A 30 -12.03 16.96 10.52
CA GLU A 30 -11.01 17.91 10.94
C GLU A 30 -10.53 17.61 12.36
N ALA A 31 -9.24 17.78 12.60
CA ALA A 31 -8.60 17.77 13.89
C ALA A 31 -7.49 18.83 13.92
N ALA A 32 -7.44 19.66 14.96
CA ALA A 32 -6.43 20.70 15.14
C ALA A 32 -5.29 20.28 16.08
N SER A 33 -5.35 19.07 16.63
CA SER A 33 -4.38 18.54 17.60
C SER A 33 -4.31 17.01 17.54
N GLY A 34 -3.26 16.45 18.13
CA GLY A 34 -3.13 15.00 18.26
C GLY A 34 -4.22 14.39 19.15
N ALA A 35 -4.66 15.09 20.19
CA ALA A 35 -5.76 14.66 21.05
C ALA A 35 -7.07 14.54 20.27
N GLU A 36 -7.41 15.54 19.45
CA GLU A 36 -8.59 15.51 18.58
C GLU A 36 -8.47 14.39 17.52
N ALA A 37 -7.30 14.20 16.93
CA ALA A 37 -7.05 13.14 15.96
C ALA A 37 -7.29 11.75 16.57
N ARG A 38 -6.78 11.49 17.76
CA ARG A 38 -7.00 10.22 18.48
C ARG A 38 -8.48 10.00 18.81
N SER A 39 -9.18 11.06 19.24
CA SER A 39 -10.62 11.02 19.50
C SER A 39 -11.41 10.68 18.23
N ALA A 40 -11.11 11.35 17.12
CA ALA A 40 -11.78 11.11 15.84
C ALA A 40 -11.60 9.65 15.36
N VAL A 41 -10.36 9.12 15.40
CA VAL A 41 -10.06 7.74 15.01
C VAL A 41 -10.73 6.72 15.92
N SER A 42 -10.85 7.01 17.23
CA SER A 42 -11.52 6.10 18.17
C SER A 42 -13.04 6.04 17.95
N GLN A 43 -13.65 7.11 17.47
CA GLN A 43 -15.08 7.17 17.17
C GLN A 43 -15.41 6.52 15.83
N HIS A 44 -14.65 6.87 14.79
CA HIS A 44 -14.80 6.33 13.44
C HIS A 44 -13.45 6.23 12.76
N LEU A 45 -13.09 5.03 12.32
CA LEU A 45 -11.85 4.81 11.57
C LEU A 45 -11.98 5.45 10.17
N PRO A 46 -11.14 6.46 9.83
CA PRO A 46 -11.16 7.06 8.50
C PRO A 46 -10.53 6.12 7.45
N ASP A 47 -10.81 6.38 6.17
CA ASP A 47 -10.20 5.65 5.06
C ASP A 47 -8.74 6.08 4.79
N LEU A 48 -8.36 7.29 5.25
CA LEU A 48 -7.01 7.85 5.13
C LEU A 48 -6.83 9.00 6.14
N VAL A 49 -5.60 9.21 6.59
CA VAL A 49 -5.22 10.36 7.42
C VAL A 49 -4.18 11.21 6.68
N LEU A 50 -4.41 12.52 6.64
CA LEU A 50 -3.39 13.53 6.37
C LEU A 50 -2.92 14.04 7.74
N LEU A 51 -1.66 13.78 8.08
CA LEU A 51 -1.14 14.05 9.43
C LEU A 51 0.03 15.03 9.35
N ASP A 52 -0.15 16.20 9.93
CA ASP A 52 0.98 17.11 10.12
C ASP A 52 1.95 16.54 11.15
N ARG A 53 3.23 16.73 10.90
CA ARG A 53 4.27 16.38 11.84
C ARG A 53 4.25 17.30 13.05
N MET A 54 4.14 18.61 12.82
CA MET A 54 4.23 19.64 13.85
C MET A 54 2.83 19.96 14.40
N LEU A 55 2.44 19.27 15.47
CA LEU A 55 1.20 19.57 16.19
C LEU A 55 1.51 20.24 17.54
N PRO A 56 0.57 21.01 18.10
CA PRO A 56 0.83 21.80 19.31
C PRO A 56 1.02 20.95 20.59
N ASP A 57 0.50 19.74 20.60
CA ASP A 57 0.44 18.88 21.78
C ASP A 57 1.36 17.63 21.67
N ILE A 58 1.68 17.18 20.47
CA ILE A 58 2.48 15.96 20.25
C ILE A 58 3.09 15.96 18.85
N ASP A 59 4.28 15.38 18.66
CA ASP A 59 4.83 15.12 17.30
C ASP A 59 3.95 14.10 16.54
N GLY A 60 3.57 14.45 15.30
CA GLY A 60 2.77 13.57 14.45
C GLY A 60 3.40 12.19 14.21
N ILE A 61 4.72 12.09 14.27
CA ILE A 61 5.44 10.81 14.19
C ILE A 61 5.13 9.92 15.39
N GLU A 62 4.96 10.46 16.58
CA GLU A 62 4.57 9.66 17.75
C GLU A 62 3.15 9.11 17.60
N ILE A 63 2.22 9.90 17.04
CA ILE A 63 0.87 9.42 16.72
C ILE A 63 0.93 8.29 15.70
N LEU A 64 1.73 8.46 14.64
CA LEU A 64 1.95 7.43 13.62
C LEU A 64 2.44 6.12 14.25
N ARG A 65 3.48 6.19 15.09
CA ARG A 65 4.05 5.02 15.78
C ARG A 65 3.02 4.33 16.67
N ASP A 66 2.22 5.09 17.41
CA ASP A 66 1.17 4.56 18.28
C ASP A 66 0.10 3.83 17.45
N TRP A 67 -0.33 4.42 16.34
CA TRP A 67 -1.32 3.79 15.47
C TRP A 67 -0.78 2.54 14.76
N ARG A 68 0.50 2.48 14.41
CA ARG A 68 1.13 1.28 13.83
C ARG A 68 1.25 0.12 14.81
N ARG A 69 1.28 0.41 16.11
CA ARG A 69 1.33 -0.63 17.17
C ARG A 69 -0.04 -1.24 17.50
N GLN A 70 -1.12 -0.55 17.17
CA GLN A 70 -2.47 -0.99 17.53
C GLN A 70 -3.11 -1.83 16.39
N PRO A 71 -3.66 -3.04 16.68
CA PRO A 71 -4.27 -3.89 15.66
C PRO A 71 -5.41 -3.24 14.88
N SER A 72 -6.13 -2.27 15.48
CA SER A 72 -7.25 -1.56 14.85
C SER A 72 -6.82 -0.49 13.84
N THR A 73 -5.60 0.04 13.94
CA THR A 73 -5.11 1.17 13.16
C THR A 73 -3.80 0.91 12.42
N HIS A 74 -3.20 -0.28 12.58
CA HIS A 74 -1.89 -0.57 11.98
C HIS A 74 -1.86 -0.49 10.45
N GLU A 75 -3.01 -0.74 9.80
CA GLU A 75 -3.18 -0.66 8.34
C GLU A 75 -3.81 0.65 7.86
N LEU A 76 -4.14 1.56 8.78
CA LEU A 76 -4.72 2.86 8.44
C LEU A 76 -3.75 3.65 7.53
N PRO A 77 -4.13 4.03 6.29
CA PRO A 77 -3.26 4.81 5.44
C PRO A 77 -2.98 6.18 6.01
N ILE A 78 -1.71 6.54 6.08
CA ILE A 78 -1.27 7.81 6.63
C ILE A 78 -0.30 8.47 5.64
N ILE A 79 -0.66 9.69 5.23
CA ILE A 79 0.23 10.61 4.52
C ILE A 79 0.72 11.63 5.54
N MET A 80 2.03 11.67 5.76
CA MET A 80 2.64 12.70 6.58
C MET A 80 2.79 14.01 5.79
N LEU A 81 2.39 15.13 6.40
CA LEU A 81 2.65 16.48 5.89
C LEU A 81 3.89 17.03 6.62
N THR A 82 4.92 17.43 5.88
CA THR A 82 6.20 17.85 6.46
C THR A 82 6.66 19.19 5.90
N ALA A 83 7.43 19.96 6.67
CA ALA A 83 8.10 21.16 6.16
C ALA A 83 9.33 20.77 5.28
N ARG A 84 9.65 21.61 4.31
CA ARG A 84 10.75 21.35 3.35
C ARG A 84 12.14 21.21 4.01
N ALA A 85 12.34 21.83 5.18
CA ALA A 85 13.61 21.75 5.94
C ALA A 85 13.88 20.36 6.55
N GLU A 86 12.88 19.49 6.62
CA GLU A 86 12.93 18.15 7.22
C GLU A 86 13.11 17.05 6.16
N GLU A 87 13.54 17.43 4.95
CA GLU A 87 13.72 16.50 3.83
C GLU A 87 14.85 15.47 4.10
N SER A 88 15.83 15.81 4.96
CA SER A 88 16.86 14.88 5.45
C SER A 88 16.27 13.77 6.34
N ASP A 89 15.18 14.03 7.04
CA ASP A 89 14.50 13.07 7.93
C ASP A 89 13.55 12.12 7.15
N ARG A 90 13.36 12.36 5.84
CA ARG A 90 12.55 11.47 4.97
C ARG A 90 13.13 10.06 4.86
N VAL A 91 14.44 9.92 4.98
CA VAL A 91 15.12 8.61 4.95
C VAL A 91 14.84 7.86 6.26
N ASP A 92 14.79 8.57 7.39
CA ASP A 92 14.44 7.99 8.69
C ASP A 92 12.92 7.81 8.84
N GLY A 93 12.11 8.71 8.31
CA GLY A 93 10.65 8.67 8.39
C GLY A 93 9.98 7.53 7.62
N LEU A 94 10.54 7.08 6.49
CA LEU A 94 10.06 5.87 5.78
C LEU A 94 10.31 4.59 6.60
N SER A 95 11.25 4.62 7.56
CA SER A 95 11.46 3.53 8.53
C SER A 95 10.39 3.52 9.62
N GLU A 96 9.61 4.59 9.80
CA GLU A 96 8.64 4.77 10.87
C GLU A 96 7.21 4.35 10.53
N GLY A 97 6.97 3.91 9.28
CA GLY A 97 5.75 3.24 8.88
C GLY A 97 4.66 4.14 8.26
N ALA A 98 4.95 5.37 7.84
CA ALA A 98 4.03 6.14 7.01
C ALA A 98 3.90 5.52 5.60
N ASP A 99 2.72 5.67 4.99
CA ASP A 99 2.47 5.16 3.64
C ASP A 99 3.00 6.10 2.55
N ASP A 100 3.02 7.40 2.83
CA ASP A 100 3.58 8.43 1.95
C ASP A 100 3.89 9.72 2.71
N TYR A 101 4.66 10.63 2.07
CA TYR A 101 5.06 11.94 2.60
C TYR A 101 4.81 13.02 1.56
N ILE A 102 4.29 14.17 2.01
CA ILE A 102 4.10 15.36 1.19
C ILE A 102 4.79 16.54 1.86
N THR A 103 5.69 17.21 1.14
CA THR A 103 6.34 18.42 1.64
C THR A 103 5.49 19.66 1.41
N LYS A 104 5.36 20.50 2.44
CA LYS A 104 4.76 21.84 2.34
C LYS A 104 5.78 22.84 1.74
N PRO A 105 5.38 23.69 0.77
CA PRO A 105 4.07 23.78 0.15
C PRO A 105 3.86 22.71 -0.93
N PHE A 106 2.68 22.12 -0.98
CA PHE A 106 2.31 21.08 -1.94
C PHE A 106 1.35 21.59 -3.02
N SER A 107 1.39 20.97 -4.19
CA SER A 107 0.40 21.23 -5.23
C SER A 107 -0.87 20.41 -5.00
N ARG A 108 -2.03 21.00 -5.41
CA ARG A 108 -3.31 20.27 -5.42
C ARG A 108 -3.20 18.93 -6.16
N THR A 109 -2.57 18.96 -7.33
CA THR A 109 -2.44 17.77 -8.20
C THR A 109 -1.66 16.66 -7.50
N GLU A 110 -0.56 16.99 -6.85
CA GLU A 110 0.25 16.04 -6.09
C GLU A 110 -0.54 15.42 -4.95
N LEU A 111 -1.17 16.25 -4.10
CA LEU A 111 -1.99 15.79 -2.97
C LEU A 111 -3.08 14.82 -3.43
N MET A 112 -3.85 15.21 -4.45
CA MET A 112 -4.97 14.40 -4.93
C MET A 112 -4.51 13.07 -5.54
N LEU A 113 -3.42 13.05 -6.31
CA LEU A 113 -2.86 11.81 -6.88
C LEU A 113 -2.39 10.83 -5.79
N ARG A 114 -1.75 11.33 -4.73
CA ARG A 114 -1.28 10.48 -3.62
C ARG A 114 -2.45 9.92 -2.81
N ILE A 115 -3.44 10.73 -2.49
CA ILE A 115 -4.68 10.30 -1.83
C ILE A 115 -5.38 9.22 -2.66
N GLU A 116 -5.60 9.49 -3.94
CA GLU A 116 -6.28 8.55 -4.84
C GLU A 116 -5.55 7.21 -4.93
N LYS A 117 -4.23 7.23 -5.00
CA LYS A 117 -3.38 6.03 -5.02
C LYS A 117 -3.55 5.19 -3.76
N LEU A 118 -3.55 5.82 -2.59
CA LEU A 118 -3.67 5.11 -1.31
C LEU A 118 -5.11 4.64 -1.05
N ILE A 119 -6.12 5.46 -1.34
CA ILE A 119 -7.53 5.04 -1.20
C ILE A 119 -7.87 3.91 -2.18
N LYS A 120 -7.39 3.96 -3.43
CA LYS A 120 -7.56 2.83 -4.37
C LYS A 120 -6.87 1.56 -3.89
N ARG A 121 -5.71 1.68 -3.26
CA ARG A 121 -5.01 0.55 -2.63
C ARG A 121 -5.86 -0.02 -1.49
N ASN A 122 -6.42 0.82 -0.64
CA ASN A 122 -7.31 0.44 0.46
C ASN A 122 -8.74 0.11 0.01
N GLY A 123 -9.31 0.84 -0.96
CA GLY A 123 -10.62 0.54 -1.53
C GLY A 123 -10.65 -0.82 -2.25
N ARG A 124 -9.50 -1.33 -2.69
CA ARG A 124 -9.34 -2.73 -3.07
C ARG A 124 -9.31 -3.67 -1.85
N SER A 125 -8.99 -3.17 -0.66
CA SER A 125 -9.13 -3.89 0.62
C SER A 125 -10.55 -3.80 1.20
N SER A 126 -11.33 -2.75 0.89
CA SER A 126 -12.72 -2.61 1.37
C SER A 126 -13.78 -3.38 0.56
N VAL A 127 -13.36 -4.10 -0.49
CA VAL A 127 -14.05 -5.33 -0.83
C VAL A 127 -13.66 -6.33 0.26
N LYS A 128 -14.43 -6.41 1.34
CA LYS A 128 -14.47 -7.54 2.26
C LYS A 128 -14.58 -8.82 1.42
N GLY A 129 -13.47 -9.37 1.10
CA GLY A 129 -13.36 -10.53 0.27
C GLY A 129 -12.00 -10.55 -0.39
N ARG A 130 -11.03 -11.01 0.37
CA ARG A 130 -9.80 -11.70 -0.01
C ARG A 130 -8.53 -11.12 0.59
N GLU A 131 -8.44 -11.12 1.90
CA GLU A 131 -7.16 -11.38 2.58
C GLU A 131 -6.56 -12.69 2.05
N VAL A 132 -7.41 -13.54 1.53
CA VAL A 132 -7.06 -14.79 0.88
C VAL A 132 -7.55 -14.76 -0.57
N LEU A 133 -6.62 -14.75 -1.51
CA LEU A 133 -6.91 -15.02 -2.92
C LEU A 133 -6.89 -16.55 -3.09
N GLN A 134 -7.98 -17.10 -3.62
CA GLN A 134 -8.07 -18.53 -3.92
C GLN A 134 -8.37 -18.74 -5.40
N ILE A 135 -7.52 -19.53 -6.05
CA ILE A 135 -7.65 -19.91 -7.46
C ILE A 135 -7.41 -21.42 -7.50
N GLU A 136 -8.46 -22.19 -7.74
CA GLU A 136 -8.47 -23.63 -7.54
C GLU A 136 -7.97 -23.99 -6.13
N GLY A 137 -6.95 -24.84 -5.97
CA GLY A 137 -6.31 -25.16 -4.69
C GLY A 137 -5.16 -24.23 -4.29
N LEU A 138 -4.80 -23.24 -5.12
CA LEU A 138 -3.83 -22.19 -4.76
C LEU A 138 -4.51 -21.15 -3.86
N ARG A 139 -3.99 -20.99 -2.65
CA ARG A 139 -4.46 -20.01 -1.67
C ARG A 139 -3.32 -19.07 -1.28
N ILE A 140 -3.52 -17.78 -1.48
CA ILE A 140 -2.57 -16.71 -1.13
C ILE A 140 -3.19 -15.92 0.04
N ASP A 141 -2.64 -16.09 1.23
CA ASP A 141 -3.01 -15.35 2.44
C ASP A 141 -2.09 -14.14 2.57
N ARG A 142 -2.63 -12.95 2.28
CA ARG A 142 -1.88 -11.69 2.31
C ARG A 142 -1.57 -11.22 3.72
N ALA A 143 -2.51 -11.42 4.65
CA ALA A 143 -2.33 -11.02 6.04
C ALA A 143 -1.24 -11.87 6.71
N GLY A 144 -1.26 -13.18 6.48
CA GLY A 144 -0.26 -14.09 7.01
C GLY A 144 1.03 -14.17 6.19
N VAL A 145 1.11 -13.52 5.01
CA VAL A 145 2.21 -13.66 4.03
C VAL A 145 2.51 -15.14 3.74
N ARG A 146 1.46 -15.92 3.49
CA ARG A 146 1.53 -17.38 3.31
C ARG A 146 0.89 -17.81 2.01
N VAL A 147 1.44 -18.87 1.43
CA VAL A 147 0.85 -19.52 0.28
C VAL A 147 0.61 -20.99 0.62
N ALA A 148 -0.56 -21.50 0.25
CA ALA A 148 -0.87 -22.92 0.35
C ALA A 148 -1.29 -23.45 -1.03
N LEU A 149 -0.87 -24.67 -1.32
CA LEU A 149 -1.26 -25.46 -2.48
C LEU A 149 -2.01 -26.69 -1.96
N ASP A 150 -3.28 -26.86 -2.32
CA ASP A 150 -4.15 -27.94 -1.84
C ASP A 150 -4.16 -28.07 -0.30
N ASN A 151 -4.25 -26.93 0.40
CA ASN A 151 -4.20 -26.78 1.86
C ASN A 151 -2.82 -27.04 2.51
N GLU A 152 -1.77 -27.37 1.76
CA GLU A 152 -0.41 -27.50 2.26
C GLU A 152 0.34 -26.17 2.12
N ILE A 153 0.84 -25.62 3.24
CA ILE A 153 1.63 -24.39 3.24
C ILE A 153 2.97 -24.64 2.56
N VAL A 154 3.29 -23.83 1.55
CA VAL A 154 4.58 -23.89 0.85
C VAL A 154 5.45 -22.70 1.21
N PRO A 155 6.75 -22.91 1.47
CA PRO A 155 7.66 -21.82 1.78
C PRO A 155 7.95 -21.00 0.52
N LEU A 156 7.73 -19.69 0.60
CA LEU A 156 8.13 -18.72 -0.43
C LEU A 156 8.98 -17.62 0.19
N GLY A 157 9.98 -17.15 -0.54
CA GLY A 157 10.69 -15.92 -0.20
C GLY A 157 9.78 -14.70 -0.36
N THR A 158 10.13 -13.60 0.31
CA THR A 158 9.34 -12.35 0.27
C THR A 158 9.13 -11.82 -1.16
N ILE A 159 10.13 -11.93 -2.02
CA ILE A 159 10.05 -11.48 -3.42
C ILE A 159 9.15 -12.42 -4.23
N GLU A 160 9.28 -13.73 -4.09
CA GLU A 160 8.42 -14.71 -4.74
C GLU A 160 6.97 -14.56 -4.31
N PHE A 161 6.71 -14.30 -3.03
CA PHE A 161 5.36 -14.02 -2.52
C PHE A 161 4.75 -12.78 -3.18
N ARG A 162 5.47 -11.65 -3.16
CA ARG A 162 5.01 -10.39 -3.79
C ARG A 162 4.80 -10.54 -5.30
N LEU A 163 5.67 -11.29 -5.97
CA LEU A 163 5.56 -11.57 -7.38
C LEU A 163 4.30 -12.40 -7.70
N LEU A 164 4.06 -13.46 -6.93
CA LEU A 164 2.86 -14.29 -7.07
C LEU A 164 1.60 -13.47 -6.79
N ASP A 165 1.56 -12.71 -5.69
CA ASP A 165 0.43 -11.87 -5.34
C ASP A 165 0.15 -10.80 -6.40
N LEU A 166 1.18 -10.13 -6.92
CA LEU A 166 1.03 -9.15 -8.01
C LEU A 166 0.38 -9.77 -9.24
N LEU A 167 0.89 -10.91 -9.68
CA LEU A 167 0.45 -11.55 -10.93
C LEU A 167 -0.93 -12.18 -10.77
N ALA A 168 -1.18 -12.91 -9.69
CA ALA A 168 -2.46 -13.56 -9.42
C ALA A 168 -3.60 -12.55 -9.13
N SER A 169 -3.29 -11.41 -8.51
CA SER A 169 -4.26 -10.33 -8.28
C SER A 169 -4.68 -9.61 -9.57
N ASN A 170 -3.89 -9.74 -10.61
CA ASN A 170 -4.14 -9.15 -11.92
C ASN A 170 -4.16 -10.26 -12.99
N ALA A 171 -4.90 -11.34 -12.72
CA ALA A 171 -5.00 -12.46 -13.63
C ALA A 171 -5.33 -11.98 -15.06
N ASP A 172 -4.75 -12.67 -16.04
CA ASP A 172 -4.85 -12.43 -17.48
C ASP A 172 -4.21 -11.13 -17.99
N ARG A 173 -3.72 -10.25 -17.08
CA ARG A 173 -2.93 -9.09 -17.48
C ARG A 173 -1.46 -9.47 -17.64
N VAL A 174 -0.86 -9.04 -18.76
CA VAL A 174 0.59 -9.12 -18.98
C VAL A 174 1.28 -7.98 -18.26
N HIS A 175 2.29 -8.31 -17.46
CA HIS A 175 3.18 -7.35 -16.79
C HIS A 175 4.56 -7.42 -17.44
N THR A 176 5.08 -6.26 -17.83
CA THR A 176 6.47 -6.15 -18.28
C THR A 176 7.44 -6.36 -17.13
N ARG A 177 8.70 -6.69 -17.43
CA ARG A 177 9.75 -6.83 -16.39
C ARG A 177 9.97 -5.53 -15.61
N GLY A 178 9.90 -4.37 -16.27
CA GLY A 178 9.98 -3.06 -15.62
C GLY A 178 8.83 -2.83 -14.65
N GLU A 179 7.57 -3.03 -15.07
CA GLU A 179 6.40 -2.94 -14.19
C GLU A 179 6.46 -3.88 -12.99
N ILE A 180 7.02 -5.08 -13.17
CA ILE A 180 7.22 -6.03 -12.06
C ILE A 180 8.26 -5.50 -11.09
N ILE A 181 9.38 -4.97 -11.57
CA ILE A 181 10.42 -4.39 -10.72
C ILE A 181 9.84 -3.24 -9.89
N ASP A 182 9.16 -2.29 -10.52
CA ASP A 182 8.58 -1.12 -9.85
C ASP A 182 7.57 -1.47 -8.75
N LYS A 183 6.88 -2.62 -8.90
CA LYS A 183 5.83 -3.03 -7.96
C LYS A 183 6.30 -4.00 -6.89
N VAL A 184 7.31 -4.83 -7.18
CA VAL A 184 7.78 -5.90 -6.29
C VAL A 184 9.00 -5.45 -5.47
N TRP A 185 9.92 -4.70 -6.09
CA TRP A 185 11.11 -4.16 -5.42
C TRP A 185 10.86 -2.71 -4.97
N THR A 186 10.25 -2.54 -3.82
CA THR A 186 9.83 -1.23 -3.28
C THR A 186 10.96 -0.37 -2.70
N ARG A 187 12.20 -0.88 -2.63
CA ARG A 187 13.36 -0.14 -2.12
C ARG A 187 14.29 0.23 -3.28
N GLY A 188 14.48 1.54 -3.47
CA GLY A 188 15.23 2.15 -4.54
C GLY A 188 16.66 1.63 -4.67
N GLY A 189 16.91 0.95 -5.76
CA GLY A 189 18.18 0.54 -6.30
C GLY A 189 17.92 0.03 -7.72
N TYR A 190 18.90 0.18 -8.61
CA TYR A 190 18.81 -0.40 -9.95
C TYR A 190 18.70 -1.93 -9.81
N VAL A 191 17.61 -2.50 -10.27
CA VAL A 191 17.40 -3.95 -10.36
C VAL A 191 17.46 -4.36 -11.83
N ASP A 192 18.40 -5.25 -12.16
CA ASP A 192 18.49 -5.80 -13.52
C ASP A 192 17.20 -6.56 -13.86
N PRO A 193 16.56 -6.30 -15.02
CA PRO A 193 15.37 -7.03 -15.47
C PRO A 193 15.51 -8.55 -15.47
N ARG A 194 16.72 -9.09 -15.63
CA ARG A 194 17.01 -10.52 -15.53
C ARG A 194 16.77 -11.09 -14.13
N THR A 195 16.81 -10.24 -13.10
CA THR A 195 16.49 -10.65 -11.72
C THR A 195 15.05 -11.15 -11.62
N VAL A 196 14.11 -10.55 -12.36
CA VAL A 196 12.73 -11.01 -12.43
C VAL A 196 12.66 -12.47 -12.92
N ASP A 197 13.44 -12.81 -13.97
CA ASP A 197 13.43 -14.16 -14.56
C ASP A 197 13.91 -15.22 -13.55
N VAL A 198 14.89 -14.86 -12.70
CA VAL A 198 15.40 -15.73 -11.63
C VAL A 198 14.31 -16.02 -10.60
N HIS A 199 13.58 -15.00 -10.15
CA HIS A 199 12.53 -15.16 -9.15
C HIS A 199 11.30 -15.87 -9.74
N VAL A 200 10.94 -15.61 -10.99
CA VAL A 200 9.90 -16.38 -11.71
C VAL A 200 10.26 -17.86 -11.79
N ARG A 201 11.52 -18.18 -12.11
CA ARG A 201 11.98 -19.58 -12.15
C ARG A 201 11.87 -20.26 -10.78
N ARG A 202 12.27 -19.55 -9.70
CA ARG A 202 12.16 -20.06 -8.33
C ARG A 202 10.70 -20.30 -7.95
N LEU A 203 9.83 -19.34 -8.27
CA LEU A 203 8.40 -19.43 -8.01
C LEU A 203 7.78 -20.61 -8.74
N ARG A 204 8.08 -20.80 -10.06
CA ARG A 204 7.63 -21.97 -10.82
C ARG A 204 8.03 -23.29 -10.17
N LYS A 205 9.27 -23.41 -9.72
CA LYS A 205 9.76 -24.64 -9.07
C LYS A 205 8.96 -25.01 -7.80
N VAL A 206 8.43 -24.01 -7.07
CA VAL A 206 7.57 -24.26 -5.91
C VAL A 206 6.17 -24.67 -6.36
N LEU A 207 5.61 -23.98 -7.35
CA LEU A 207 4.27 -24.22 -7.86
C LEU A 207 4.16 -25.55 -8.64
N GLU A 208 5.23 -25.98 -9.32
CA GLU A 208 5.33 -27.22 -10.12
C GLU A 208 5.01 -28.48 -9.30
N ARG A 209 5.30 -28.47 -8.00
CA ARG A 209 5.04 -29.61 -7.08
C ARG A 209 3.58 -30.09 -7.08
N ARG A 210 2.64 -29.22 -7.46
CA ARG A 210 1.21 -29.47 -7.52
C ARG A 210 0.59 -29.07 -8.87
N GLY A 211 1.42 -28.79 -9.89
CA GLY A 211 0.97 -28.41 -11.23
C GLY A 211 0.40 -27.00 -11.35
N TYR A 212 0.63 -26.13 -10.35
CA TYR A 212 0.16 -24.73 -10.37
C TYR A 212 1.08 -23.80 -11.16
N ASP A 213 2.26 -24.24 -11.60
CA ASP A 213 3.17 -23.49 -12.48
C ASP A 213 2.55 -23.17 -13.84
N ARG A 214 1.56 -23.96 -14.29
CA ARG A 214 0.78 -23.72 -15.52
C ARG A 214 0.11 -22.33 -15.55
N PHE A 215 -0.26 -21.78 -14.40
CA PHE A 215 -0.84 -20.46 -14.31
C PHE A 215 0.17 -19.34 -14.59
N LEU A 216 1.46 -19.59 -14.38
CA LEU A 216 2.51 -18.59 -14.52
C LEU A 216 3.13 -18.64 -15.93
N GLN A 217 2.54 -17.90 -16.85
CA GLN A 217 2.88 -17.91 -18.26
C GLN A 217 3.95 -16.86 -18.62
N THR A 218 4.84 -17.21 -19.54
CA THR A 218 5.79 -16.27 -20.15
C THR A 218 5.21 -15.73 -21.46
N VAL A 219 5.09 -14.41 -21.55
CA VAL A 219 4.78 -13.74 -22.82
C VAL A 219 6.11 -13.31 -23.44
N ARG A 220 6.54 -14.04 -24.48
CA ARG A 220 7.86 -13.84 -25.12
C ARG A 220 8.04 -12.40 -25.56
N GLY A 221 9.20 -11.82 -25.27
CA GLY A 221 9.54 -10.44 -25.62
C GLY A 221 8.88 -9.36 -24.75
N VAL A 222 7.87 -9.70 -23.91
CA VAL A 222 7.11 -8.74 -23.10
C VAL A 222 7.38 -8.94 -21.61
N GLY A 223 6.97 -10.08 -21.04
CA GLY A 223 7.06 -10.29 -19.61
C GLY A 223 6.29 -11.53 -19.13
N TYR A 224 5.51 -11.38 -18.08
CA TYR A 224 4.81 -12.48 -17.42
C TYR A 224 3.33 -12.19 -17.17
N ARG A 225 2.56 -13.24 -17.13
CA ARG A 225 1.12 -13.21 -16.84
C ARG A 225 0.77 -14.39 -15.91
N PHE A 226 -0.20 -14.20 -15.05
CA PHE A 226 -0.91 -15.28 -14.38
C PHE A 226 -2.23 -15.50 -15.11
N SER A 227 -2.49 -16.70 -15.59
CA SER A 227 -3.74 -17.04 -16.28
C SER A 227 -4.53 -18.02 -15.43
N SER A 228 -5.80 -17.70 -15.15
CA SER A 228 -6.72 -18.58 -14.44
C SER A 228 -7.37 -19.62 -15.36
N ASP A 229 -7.31 -19.41 -16.67
CA ASP A 229 -7.80 -20.37 -17.66
C ASP A 229 -6.73 -21.41 -17.94
N SER A 230 -7.08 -22.67 -17.65
CA SER A 230 -6.31 -23.83 -18.10
C SER A 230 -6.48 -23.95 -19.61
N ALA A 231 -5.39 -23.65 -20.35
CA ALA A 231 -5.36 -23.94 -21.78
C ALA A 231 -5.25 -25.46 -22.00
#